data_feb02f35ae6c439263500c4160baf1d2
#
_entry.id   feb02f35ae6c439263500c4160baf1d2
#
_cell.length_a   1.000
_cell.length_b   1.000
_cell.length_c   1.000
_cell.angle_alpha   90.00
_cell.angle_beta   90.00
_cell.angle_gamma   90.00
#
_symmetry.space_group_name_H-M   'P 1'
#
loop_
_entity.id
_entity.type
_entity.pdbx_description
1 polymer ?
#
loop_
_entity_poly.entity_id
_entity_poly.type
_entity_poly.pdbx_seq_one_letter_code
_entity_poly.pdbx_strand_id
1 'polypeptide(L)'
;MTAAVAALAVMGWVRAPGEGHASRPQARHLQMGKGEAYPYQSGGFTRFVSDSYREADGGQTADFYAWMDKACLQSNLCAPGSGQMLAMIDARRDALGAIASPKQRAQAEMALAATLHHWIKSSMPIFSLQEGFEFSNVAKHRERQCLLQSVLLASLLQEADIDAGVVMVNKNAGGQTSNNGHCVALLKLSDGTDVLVDASDRQPFVRHQGLFAKDAVLKNYRYVEPVFQGDTPIIVSYQSPDHAVKIPDRPLRPLDTDFLRSQFDFYRGERTSGGLLDAHPTDNGLAREAHYLRSSVHACPQNPLPVYMLGRVEWRRTHTGEARRQLSRAARLYQEAGWVPSGLRAAQHDAHMAFSAPSPSPA
;
A
#
# COMPACT_ATOMS: atom_id res chain seq x y z
N MET A 1 -4.10 -33.24 -18.18
CA MET A 1 -4.16 -32.13 -19.16
C MET A 1 -3.06 -31.17 -18.84
N THR A 2 -2.01 -31.21 -19.61
CA THR A 2 -0.73 -30.52 -19.43
C THR A 2 -0.85 -29.10 -19.99
N ALA A 3 -0.76 -28.09 -19.12
CA ALA A 3 -0.70 -26.70 -19.52
C ALA A 3 0.70 -26.35 -20.03
N ALA A 4 0.82 -25.99 -21.29
CA ALA A 4 2.04 -25.55 -21.93
C ALA A 4 2.43 -24.15 -21.40
N VAL A 5 3.56 -24.09 -20.69
CA VAL A 5 4.24 -22.85 -20.34
C VAL A 5 5.01 -22.41 -21.59
N ALA A 6 4.54 -21.35 -22.25
CA ALA A 6 5.26 -20.72 -23.35
C ALA A 6 6.46 -19.95 -22.80
N ALA A 7 7.65 -20.45 -23.03
CA ALA A 7 8.90 -19.77 -22.78
C ALA A 7 9.06 -18.64 -23.81
N LEU A 8 8.95 -17.37 -23.39
CA LEU A 8 9.33 -16.22 -24.22
C LEU A 8 10.85 -16.13 -24.27
N ALA A 9 11.40 -16.44 -25.44
CA ALA A 9 12.81 -16.32 -25.74
C ALA A 9 13.29 -14.86 -25.57
N VAL A 10 14.36 -14.68 -24.80
CA VAL A 10 15.10 -13.42 -24.68
C VAL A 10 15.86 -13.18 -25.98
N MET A 11 15.31 -12.37 -26.88
CA MET A 11 16.08 -11.85 -28.01
C MET A 11 16.96 -10.70 -27.53
N GLY A 12 18.26 -10.94 -27.50
CA GLY A 12 19.26 -9.92 -27.26
C GLY A 12 19.31 -8.92 -28.41
N TRP A 13 19.10 -7.65 -28.10
CA TRP A 13 19.38 -6.54 -29.01
C TRP A 13 20.65 -5.85 -28.56
N VAL A 14 21.72 -6.02 -29.38
CA VAL A 14 22.92 -5.21 -29.27
C VAL A 14 22.67 -3.89 -29.98
N ARG A 15 22.71 -2.78 -29.25
CA ARG A 15 22.64 -1.43 -29.82
C ARG A 15 24.02 -0.78 -29.80
N ALA A 16 24.45 -0.27 -30.96
CA ALA A 16 25.66 0.52 -31.11
C ALA A 16 25.55 1.88 -30.39
N PRO A 17 26.67 2.47 -29.91
CA PRO A 17 26.68 3.77 -29.27
C PRO A 17 26.53 4.89 -30.31
N GLY A 18 25.46 5.66 -30.24
CA GLY A 18 25.23 6.87 -31.02
C GLY A 18 24.80 7.99 -30.10
N GLU A 19 25.59 9.05 -30.08
CA GLU A 19 25.39 10.31 -29.38
C GLU A 19 24.06 11.01 -29.80
N GLY A 20 23.32 11.50 -28.85
CA GLY A 20 22.18 12.37 -29.09
C GLY A 20 21.35 12.50 -27.80
N HIS A 21 21.47 13.65 -27.13
CA HIS A 21 20.47 14.08 -26.16
C HIS A 21 19.13 14.25 -26.87
N ALA A 22 18.40 13.15 -27.07
CA ALA A 22 17.00 13.21 -27.47
C ALA A 22 16.20 13.73 -26.26
N SER A 23 15.53 14.87 -26.46
CA SER A 23 14.50 15.38 -25.56
C SER A 23 13.60 14.22 -25.11
N ARG A 24 13.47 14.03 -23.78
CA ARG A 24 12.55 13.04 -23.18
C ARG A 24 11.20 13.13 -23.91
N PRO A 25 10.67 12.01 -24.45
CA PRO A 25 9.29 12.00 -24.95
C PRO A 25 8.40 12.46 -23.81
N GLN A 26 7.52 13.44 -24.08
CA GLN A 26 6.53 13.89 -23.09
C GLN A 26 5.78 12.65 -22.61
N ALA A 27 5.91 12.34 -21.31
CA ALA A 27 5.22 11.26 -20.65
C ALA A 27 3.73 11.38 -21.00
N ARG A 28 3.14 10.33 -21.57
CA ARG A 28 1.68 10.20 -21.62
C ARG A 28 1.25 10.25 -20.15
N HIS A 29 0.55 11.31 -19.80
CA HIS A 29 0.11 11.56 -18.42
C HIS A 29 -0.65 10.33 -17.91
N LEU A 30 -0.07 9.66 -16.90
CA LEU A 30 -0.84 8.81 -16.00
C LEU A 30 -2.12 9.58 -15.65
N GLN A 31 -3.29 8.99 -15.87
CA GLN A 31 -4.59 9.62 -15.53
C GLN A 31 -4.80 9.68 -14.00
N MET A 32 -3.72 9.69 -13.24
CA MET A 32 -3.71 9.77 -11.78
C MET A 32 -3.90 11.21 -11.35
N GLY A 33 -4.76 11.42 -10.36
CA GLY A 33 -5.01 12.72 -9.76
C GLY A 33 -3.76 13.28 -9.04
N LYS A 34 -3.74 14.59 -8.83
CA LYS A 34 -2.70 15.26 -8.05
C LYS A 34 -2.64 14.64 -6.64
N GLY A 35 -1.47 14.11 -6.22
CA GLY A 35 -1.26 13.43 -4.94
C GLY A 35 -1.44 11.90 -4.99
N GLU A 36 -1.84 11.32 -6.13
CA GLU A 36 -1.97 9.88 -6.29
C GLU A 36 -0.71 9.23 -6.87
N ALA A 37 0.07 9.99 -7.64
CA ALA A 37 1.29 9.50 -8.29
C ALA A 37 2.52 9.66 -7.40
N TYR A 38 3.27 8.57 -7.27
CA TYR A 38 4.58 8.50 -6.59
C TYR A 38 5.52 7.54 -7.35
N PRO A 39 5.80 7.81 -8.66
CA PRO A 39 6.71 6.98 -9.43
C PRO A 39 8.06 6.82 -8.72
N TYR A 40 8.77 5.74 -9.00
CA TYR A 40 10.08 5.46 -8.41
C TYR A 40 11.04 6.63 -8.62
N GLN A 41 11.77 7.03 -7.58
CA GLN A 41 12.64 8.23 -7.53
C GLN A 41 11.94 9.58 -7.70
N SER A 42 10.61 9.65 -7.86
CA SER A 42 9.90 10.94 -7.80
C SER A 42 9.97 11.55 -6.40
N GLY A 43 9.66 12.86 -6.28
CA GLY A 43 9.57 13.53 -4.98
C GLY A 43 8.52 12.90 -4.05
N GLY A 44 7.43 12.35 -4.61
CA GLY A 44 6.40 11.62 -3.84
C GLY A 44 6.95 10.34 -3.22
N PHE A 45 7.61 9.50 -4.01
CA PHE A 45 8.21 8.25 -3.51
C PHE A 45 9.40 8.51 -2.56
N THR A 46 10.30 9.44 -2.95
CA THR A 46 11.46 9.81 -2.13
C THR A 46 11.04 10.30 -0.74
N ARG A 47 9.86 10.91 -0.61
CA ARG A 47 9.34 11.31 0.71
C ARG A 47 9.06 10.11 1.63
N PHE A 48 8.48 9.01 1.12
CA PHE A 48 8.31 7.77 1.92
C PHE A 48 9.66 7.24 2.41
N VAL A 49 10.65 7.20 1.51
CA VAL A 49 12.00 6.75 1.85
C VAL A 49 12.64 7.68 2.88
N SER A 50 12.60 9.00 2.67
CA SER A 50 13.21 9.98 3.59
C SER A 50 12.53 10.03 4.95
N ASP A 51 11.19 9.87 5.01
CA ASP A 51 10.46 9.77 6.27
C ASP A 51 10.95 8.56 7.09
N SER A 52 11.16 7.41 6.42
CA SER A 52 11.71 6.21 7.05
C SER A 52 13.13 6.41 7.60
N TYR A 53 14.01 7.08 6.87
CA TYR A 53 15.37 7.37 7.35
C TYR A 53 15.43 8.43 8.44
N ARG A 54 14.45 9.29 8.56
CA ARG A 54 14.34 10.26 9.67
C ARG A 54 14.00 9.56 10.98
N GLU A 55 13.23 8.49 10.94
CA GLU A 55 12.87 7.69 12.11
C GLU A 55 13.96 6.68 12.50
N ALA A 56 14.91 6.41 11.60
CA ALA A 56 15.97 5.43 11.82
C ALA A 56 17.23 6.05 12.42
N ASP A 57 17.92 5.29 13.26
CA ASP A 57 19.25 5.64 13.75
C ASP A 57 20.31 5.46 12.65
N GLY A 58 20.67 6.55 11.97
CA GLY A 58 21.72 6.60 10.95
C GLY A 58 21.30 6.07 9.57
N GLY A 59 22.11 6.38 8.57
CA GLY A 59 21.87 6.10 7.16
C GLY A 59 21.22 7.28 6.43
N GLN A 60 21.14 7.17 5.11
CA GLN A 60 20.64 8.21 4.23
C GLN A 60 19.70 7.62 3.16
N THR A 61 18.81 8.42 2.65
CA THR A 61 17.92 8.05 1.55
C THR A 61 18.69 7.45 0.34
N ALA A 62 19.91 7.94 0.08
CA ALA A 62 20.78 7.42 -0.95
C ALA A 62 21.15 5.94 -0.76
N ASP A 63 21.22 5.45 0.48
CA ASP A 63 21.56 4.06 0.78
C ASP A 63 20.49 3.09 0.26
N PHE A 64 19.21 3.49 0.34
CA PHE A 64 18.12 2.70 -0.23
C PHE A 64 18.26 2.58 -1.76
N TYR A 65 18.50 3.67 -2.45
CA TYR A 65 18.63 3.65 -3.91
C TYR A 65 19.88 2.86 -4.37
N ALA A 66 21.01 3.03 -3.68
CA ALA A 66 22.21 2.24 -3.93
C ALA A 66 21.98 0.74 -3.70
N TRP A 67 21.20 0.40 -2.66
CA TRP A 67 20.80 -0.98 -2.42
C TRP A 67 19.90 -1.52 -3.53
N MET A 68 18.93 -0.74 -4.02
CA MET A 68 18.04 -1.10 -5.13
C MET A 68 18.82 -1.44 -6.40
N ASP A 69 19.79 -0.59 -6.77
CA ASP A 69 20.64 -0.80 -7.94
C ASP A 69 21.49 -2.07 -7.79
N LYS A 70 22.11 -2.26 -6.64
CA LYS A 70 22.87 -3.48 -6.31
C LYS A 70 22.03 -4.75 -6.37
N ALA A 71 20.83 -4.72 -5.78
CA ALA A 71 19.91 -5.86 -5.77
C ALA A 71 19.39 -6.19 -7.19
N CYS A 72 19.16 -5.18 -8.01
CA CYS A 72 18.78 -5.35 -9.42
C CYS A 72 19.86 -6.09 -10.22
N LEU A 73 21.13 -5.68 -10.06
CA LEU A 73 22.27 -6.34 -10.71
C LEU A 73 22.45 -7.78 -10.24
N GLN A 74 22.39 -8.02 -8.92
CA GLN A 74 22.60 -9.34 -8.34
C GLN A 74 21.52 -10.37 -8.73
N SER A 75 20.32 -9.92 -9.03
CA SER A 75 19.20 -10.77 -9.42
C SER A 75 19.08 -10.98 -10.95
N ASN A 76 19.98 -10.42 -11.74
CA ASN A 76 19.90 -10.38 -13.19
C ASN A 76 18.62 -9.72 -13.75
N LEU A 77 17.92 -8.92 -12.93
CA LEU A 77 16.79 -8.11 -13.39
C LEU A 77 17.28 -6.95 -14.25
N CYS A 78 18.39 -6.33 -13.87
CA CYS A 78 19.11 -5.34 -14.67
C CYS A 78 20.12 -6.02 -15.59
N ALA A 79 20.21 -5.55 -16.83
CA ALA A 79 21.25 -6.03 -17.75
C ALA A 79 22.66 -5.64 -17.26
N PRO A 80 23.69 -6.47 -17.46
CA PRO A 80 25.07 -6.10 -17.18
C PRO A 80 25.43 -4.79 -17.90
N GLY A 81 25.95 -3.81 -17.15
CA GLY A 81 26.36 -2.49 -17.69
C GLY A 81 25.28 -1.39 -17.65
N SER A 82 23.98 -1.70 -17.49
CA SER A 82 22.95 -0.68 -17.26
C SER A 82 22.83 -0.26 -15.79
N GLY A 83 23.24 -1.11 -14.88
CA GLY A 83 23.55 -0.87 -13.46
C GLY A 83 22.50 -0.21 -12.57
N GLN A 84 21.40 0.27 -13.13
CA GLN A 84 20.44 1.06 -12.38
C GLN A 84 19.02 0.53 -12.54
N MET A 85 18.31 0.44 -11.42
CA MET A 85 16.89 0.05 -11.38
C MET A 85 16.07 0.97 -12.30
N LEU A 86 16.31 2.29 -12.25
CA LEU A 86 15.59 3.26 -13.06
C LEU A 86 15.76 2.99 -14.58
N ALA A 87 16.99 2.73 -15.05
CA ALA A 87 17.23 2.44 -16.45
C ALA A 87 16.54 1.16 -16.92
N MET A 88 16.45 0.15 -16.06
CA MET A 88 15.71 -1.08 -16.34
C MET A 88 14.21 -0.79 -16.49
N ILE A 89 13.63 -0.01 -15.59
CA ILE A 89 12.20 0.36 -15.65
C ILE A 89 11.91 1.23 -16.88
N ASP A 90 12.79 2.20 -17.21
CA ASP A 90 12.66 3.02 -18.43
C ASP A 90 12.60 2.16 -19.68
N ALA A 91 13.48 1.15 -19.78
CA ALA A 91 13.46 0.21 -20.92
C ALA A 91 12.14 -0.61 -20.99
N ARG A 92 11.55 -0.97 -19.82
CA ARG A 92 10.25 -1.64 -19.78
C ARG A 92 9.11 -0.70 -20.18
N ARG A 93 9.14 0.56 -19.73
CA ARG A 93 8.19 1.58 -20.17
C ARG A 93 8.19 1.76 -21.69
N ASP A 94 9.38 1.89 -22.29
CA ASP A 94 9.52 2.05 -23.74
C ASP A 94 8.98 0.82 -24.50
N ALA A 95 9.27 -0.38 -24.00
CA ALA A 95 8.73 -1.62 -24.58
C ALA A 95 7.21 -1.71 -24.49
N LEU A 96 6.61 -1.33 -23.35
CA LEU A 96 5.15 -1.27 -23.17
C LEU A 96 4.51 -0.21 -24.07
N GLY A 97 5.16 0.95 -24.23
CA GLY A 97 4.70 2.03 -25.10
C GLY A 97 4.66 1.66 -26.59
N ALA A 98 5.48 0.70 -27.02
CA ALA A 98 5.49 0.18 -28.39
C ALA A 98 4.31 -0.78 -28.70
N ILE A 99 3.60 -1.27 -27.68
CA ILE A 99 2.48 -2.20 -27.87
C ILE A 99 1.20 -1.42 -28.18
N ALA A 100 0.72 -1.52 -29.41
CA ALA A 100 -0.46 -0.79 -29.88
C ALA A 100 -1.81 -1.38 -29.38
N SER A 101 -1.87 -2.70 -29.19
CA SER A 101 -3.09 -3.38 -28.74
C SER A 101 -3.27 -3.25 -27.23
N PRO A 102 -4.37 -2.64 -26.72
CA PRO A 102 -4.62 -2.51 -25.29
C PRO A 102 -4.62 -3.86 -24.56
N LYS A 103 -5.19 -4.90 -25.17
CA LYS A 103 -5.23 -6.24 -24.59
C LYS A 103 -3.84 -6.89 -24.47
N GLN A 104 -2.99 -6.72 -25.50
CA GLN A 104 -1.62 -7.23 -25.45
C GLN A 104 -0.77 -6.42 -24.46
N ARG A 105 -1.00 -5.10 -24.39
CA ARG A 105 -0.34 -4.25 -23.42
C ARG A 105 -0.74 -4.64 -21.99
N ALA A 106 -2.02 -4.88 -21.70
CA ALA A 106 -2.48 -5.35 -20.39
C ALA A 106 -1.80 -6.68 -19.98
N GLN A 107 -1.63 -7.62 -20.90
CA GLN A 107 -0.89 -8.86 -20.64
C GLN A 107 0.58 -8.60 -20.30
N ALA A 108 1.24 -7.68 -21.01
CA ALA A 108 2.62 -7.30 -20.74
C ALA A 108 2.77 -6.54 -19.41
N GLU A 109 1.80 -5.70 -19.04
CA GLU A 109 1.72 -5.02 -17.73
C GLU A 109 1.62 -6.04 -16.59
N MET A 110 0.75 -7.05 -16.71
CA MET A 110 0.67 -8.15 -15.75
C MET A 110 1.97 -8.94 -15.67
N ALA A 111 2.62 -9.23 -16.80
CA ALA A 111 3.90 -9.95 -16.81
C ALA A 111 5.01 -9.17 -16.11
N LEU A 112 5.08 -7.84 -16.31
CA LEU A 112 6.02 -6.98 -15.58
C LEU A 112 5.70 -6.97 -14.07
N ALA A 113 4.44 -6.85 -13.69
CA ALA A 113 4.03 -6.88 -12.29
C ALA A 113 4.40 -8.20 -11.60
N ALA A 114 4.21 -9.36 -12.28
CA ALA A 114 4.64 -10.65 -11.77
C ALA A 114 6.17 -10.75 -11.63
N THR A 115 6.92 -10.21 -12.59
CA THR A 115 8.39 -10.16 -12.54
C THR A 115 8.87 -9.34 -11.34
N LEU A 116 8.32 -8.15 -11.14
CA LEU A 116 8.68 -7.27 -10.00
C LEU A 116 8.25 -7.88 -8.66
N HIS A 117 7.08 -8.54 -8.59
CA HIS A 117 6.65 -9.28 -7.42
C HIS A 117 7.68 -10.35 -7.01
N HIS A 118 8.13 -11.18 -7.93
CA HIS A 118 9.13 -12.22 -7.65
C HIS A 118 10.47 -11.62 -7.23
N TRP A 119 10.88 -10.53 -7.89
CA TRP A 119 12.11 -9.82 -7.55
C TRP A 119 12.06 -9.22 -6.14
N ILE A 120 10.98 -8.54 -5.78
CA ILE A 120 10.78 -7.96 -4.44
C ILE A 120 10.92 -9.06 -3.36
N LYS A 121 10.26 -10.19 -3.55
CA LYS A 121 10.30 -11.30 -2.58
C LYS A 121 11.69 -11.93 -2.45
N SER A 122 12.40 -12.11 -3.55
CA SER A 122 13.74 -12.69 -3.54
C SER A 122 14.79 -11.73 -2.99
N SER A 123 14.66 -10.45 -3.27
CA SER A 123 15.62 -9.42 -2.82
C SER A 123 15.43 -9.07 -1.34
N MET A 124 14.20 -9.13 -0.84
CA MET A 124 13.84 -8.88 0.57
C MET A 124 13.17 -10.13 1.18
N PRO A 125 13.94 -11.20 1.49
CA PRO A 125 13.37 -12.48 1.92
C PRO A 125 12.81 -12.48 3.35
N ILE A 126 13.23 -11.53 4.20
CA ILE A 126 12.90 -11.51 5.62
C ILE A 126 11.59 -10.73 5.83
N PHE A 127 10.56 -11.43 6.33
CA PHE A 127 9.32 -10.78 6.75
C PHE A 127 9.45 -10.31 8.20
N SER A 128 9.19 -9.02 8.45
CA SER A 128 9.24 -8.43 9.79
C SER A 128 7.97 -7.62 10.04
N LEU A 129 7.23 -7.97 11.10
CA LEU A 129 6.08 -7.19 11.54
C LEU A 129 6.54 -5.89 12.23
N GLN A 130 7.68 -5.91 12.89
CA GLN A 130 8.12 -4.78 13.71
C GLN A 130 8.63 -3.61 12.89
N GLU A 131 9.53 -3.86 11.95
CA GLU A 131 10.23 -2.80 11.22
C GLU A 131 10.25 -2.99 9.70
N GLY A 132 9.67 -4.08 9.20
CA GLY A 132 9.66 -4.39 7.76
C GLY A 132 8.86 -3.43 6.89
N PHE A 133 8.15 -2.47 7.48
CA PHE A 133 7.52 -1.37 6.75
C PHE A 133 8.45 -0.17 6.53
N GLU A 134 9.63 -0.13 7.18
CA GLU A 134 10.58 0.97 7.05
C GLU A 134 11.57 0.73 5.89
N PHE A 135 11.65 1.68 4.95
CA PHE A 135 12.59 1.62 3.83
C PHE A 135 14.05 1.60 4.27
N SER A 136 14.38 2.21 5.42
CA SER A 136 15.72 2.17 6.01
C SER A 136 16.17 0.75 6.37
N ASN A 137 15.24 -0.15 6.73
CA ASN A 137 15.54 -1.54 7.05
C ASN A 137 15.75 -2.43 5.83
N VAL A 138 15.29 -2.02 4.66
CA VAL A 138 15.53 -2.76 3.42
C VAL A 138 17.04 -2.86 3.15
N ALA A 139 17.74 -1.71 3.19
CA ALA A 139 19.18 -1.68 2.91
C ALA A 139 20.02 -2.39 4.00
N LYS A 140 19.59 -2.31 5.27
CA LYS A 140 20.31 -2.87 6.42
C LYS A 140 20.05 -4.38 6.61
N HIS A 141 18.77 -4.77 6.55
CA HIS A 141 18.33 -6.08 7.03
C HIS A 141 17.60 -6.90 5.97
N ARG A 142 17.29 -6.33 4.79
CA ARG A 142 16.49 -6.97 3.73
C ARG A 142 15.10 -7.41 4.23
N GLU A 143 14.57 -6.63 5.16
CA GLU A 143 13.26 -6.84 5.74
C GLU A 143 12.16 -6.22 4.90
N ARG A 144 10.99 -6.82 4.96
CA ARG A 144 9.79 -6.38 4.25
C ARG A 144 8.52 -6.60 5.05
N GLN A 145 7.50 -5.82 4.70
CA GLN A 145 6.14 -5.97 5.17
C GLN A 145 5.17 -5.50 4.07
N CYS A 146 3.89 -5.87 4.16
CA CYS A 146 2.92 -5.66 3.08
C CYS A 146 2.85 -4.21 2.56
N LEU A 147 2.84 -3.21 3.44
CA LEU A 147 2.74 -1.80 3.03
C LEU A 147 3.96 -1.37 2.19
N LEU A 148 5.17 -1.61 2.71
CA LEU A 148 6.41 -1.26 2.00
C LEU A 148 6.49 -1.94 0.63
N GLN A 149 6.22 -3.26 0.57
CA GLN A 149 6.28 -4.02 -0.68
C GLN A 149 5.28 -3.48 -1.71
N SER A 150 4.06 -3.18 -1.28
CA SER A 150 3.00 -2.69 -2.17
C SER A 150 3.29 -1.27 -2.67
N VAL A 151 3.83 -0.39 -1.81
CA VAL A 151 4.25 0.97 -2.20
C VAL A 151 5.43 0.91 -3.17
N LEU A 152 6.45 0.07 -2.90
CA LEU A 152 7.58 -0.11 -3.79
C LEU A 152 7.14 -0.68 -5.14
N LEU A 153 6.34 -1.75 -5.15
CA LEU A 153 5.81 -2.34 -6.38
C LEU A 153 5.03 -1.32 -7.22
N ALA A 154 4.10 -0.59 -6.58
CA ALA A 154 3.32 0.42 -7.25
C ALA A 154 4.19 1.56 -7.81
N SER A 155 5.22 2.01 -7.08
CA SER A 155 6.13 3.05 -7.54
C SER A 155 6.94 2.64 -8.78
N LEU A 156 7.41 1.39 -8.82
CA LEU A 156 8.13 0.83 -9.98
C LEU A 156 7.20 0.67 -11.19
N LEU A 157 5.95 0.26 -10.98
CA LEU A 157 4.95 0.15 -12.04
C LEU A 157 4.53 1.52 -12.57
N GLN A 158 4.36 2.51 -11.70
CA GLN A 158 4.08 3.90 -12.10
C GLN A 158 5.24 4.49 -12.92
N GLU A 159 6.48 4.20 -12.59
CA GLU A 159 7.65 4.62 -13.38
C GLU A 159 7.66 3.95 -14.77
N ALA A 160 7.10 2.75 -14.88
CA ALA A 160 6.88 2.06 -16.16
C ALA A 160 5.62 2.56 -16.93
N ASP A 161 4.99 3.67 -16.52
CA ASP A 161 3.75 4.25 -17.10
C ASP A 161 2.53 3.30 -17.00
N ILE A 162 2.46 2.53 -15.90
CA ILE A 162 1.30 1.70 -15.56
C ILE A 162 0.51 2.40 -14.46
N ASP A 163 -0.81 2.52 -14.62
CA ASP A 163 -1.70 3.07 -13.60
C ASP A 163 -1.83 2.06 -12.45
N ALA A 164 -1.04 2.27 -11.41
CA ALA A 164 -0.94 1.38 -10.24
C ALA A 164 -0.90 2.18 -8.95
N GLY A 165 -1.32 1.57 -7.84
CA GLY A 165 -1.21 2.15 -6.51
C GLY A 165 -1.63 1.14 -5.45
N VAL A 166 -1.67 1.55 -4.19
CA VAL A 166 -1.97 0.66 -3.07
C VAL A 166 -3.44 0.73 -2.68
N VAL A 167 -4.02 -0.40 -2.33
CA VAL A 167 -5.32 -0.52 -1.63
C VAL A 167 -5.14 -1.35 -0.36
N MET A 168 -6.01 -1.12 0.64
CA MET A 168 -6.06 -2.00 1.82
C MET A 168 -7.01 -3.16 1.54
N VAL A 169 -6.70 -4.32 2.12
CA VAL A 169 -7.55 -5.52 2.09
C VAL A 169 -8.20 -5.68 3.46
N ASN A 170 -9.51 -5.58 3.52
CA ASN A 170 -10.28 -5.84 4.74
C ASN A 170 -10.92 -7.24 4.79
N LYS A 171 -11.00 -7.93 3.63
CA LYS A 171 -11.48 -9.31 3.52
C LYS A 171 -10.58 -10.07 2.57
N ASN A 172 -9.83 -11.04 3.09
CA ASN A 172 -8.84 -11.79 2.32
C ASN A 172 -9.48 -12.77 1.32
N ALA A 173 -8.66 -13.49 0.56
CA ALA A 173 -9.11 -14.47 -0.43
C ALA A 173 -9.92 -15.64 0.20
N GLY A 174 -9.67 -15.97 1.46
CA GLY A 174 -10.40 -16.98 2.23
C GLY A 174 -11.68 -16.43 2.90
N GLY A 175 -12.04 -15.16 2.68
CA GLY A 175 -13.23 -14.55 3.26
C GLY A 175 -13.07 -14.07 4.70
N GLN A 176 -11.87 -14.13 5.28
CA GLN A 176 -11.61 -13.66 6.63
C GLN A 176 -11.47 -12.13 6.64
N THR A 177 -12.13 -11.49 7.59
CA THR A 177 -12.07 -10.04 7.78
C THR A 177 -10.99 -9.64 8.79
N SER A 178 -10.34 -8.49 8.55
CA SER A 178 -9.33 -7.92 9.44
C SER A 178 -9.56 -6.42 9.61
N ASN A 179 -9.42 -5.93 10.83
CA ASN A 179 -9.50 -4.50 11.13
C ASN A 179 -8.22 -3.74 10.75
N ASN A 180 -7.06 -4.40 10.88
CA ASN A 180 -5.75 -3.76 10.65
C ASN A 180 -5.37 -3.75 9.18
N GLY A 181 -6.14 -4.47 8.37
CA GLY A 181 -5.93 -4.53 6.93
C GLY A 181 -4.62 -5.20 6.52
N HIS A 182 -4.57 -5.50 5.25
CA HIS A 182 -3.39 -5.93 4.52
C HIS A 182 -3.25 -4.98 3.33
N CYS A 183 -2.05 -4.75 2.82
CA CYS A 183 -1.83 -3.86 1.69
C CYS A 183 -1.42 -4.64 0.46
N VAL A 184 -2.05 -4.34 -0.67
CA VAL A 184 -1.73 -4.91 -1.98
C VAL A 184 -1.68 -3.79 -3.04
N ALA A 185 -1.00 -4.04 -4.15
CA ALA A 185 -1.07 -3.13 -5.29
C ALA A 185 -2.33 -3.43 -6.12
N LEU A 186 -3.03 -2.38 -6.53
CA LEU A 186 -4.09 -2.40 -7.52
C LEU A 186 -3.52 -1.84 -8.82
N LEU A 187 -3.63 -2.59 -9.91
CA LEU A 187 -3.28 -2.15 -11.26
C LEU A 187 -4.56 -1.92 -12.06
N LYS A 188 -4.63 -0.79 -12.74
CA LYS A 188 -5.64 -0.47 -13.73
C LYS A 188 -5.04 -0.71 -15.10
N LEU A 189 -5.42 -1.81 -15.72
CA LEU A 189 -4.79 -2.29 -16.95
C LEU A 189 -5.23 -1.49 -18.17
N SER A 190 -4.40 -1.50 -19.21
CA SER A 190 -4.65 -0.76 -20.46
C SER A 190 -5.88 -1.19 -21.23
N ASP A 191 -6.43 -2.39 -20.97
CA ASP A 191 -7.67 -2.88 -21.56
C ASP A 191 -8.94 -2.46 -20.79
N GLY A 192 -8.76 -1.70 -19.70
CA GLY A 192 -9.85 -1.19 -18.86
C GLY A 192 -10.28 -2.14 -17.74
N THR A 193 -9.58 -3.24 -17.53
CA THR A 193 -9.78 -4.14 -16.38
C THR A 193 -8.80 -3.82 -15.26
N ASP A 194 -9.06 -4.36 -14.07
CA ASP A 194 -8.20 -4.19 -12.91
C ASP A 194 -7.64 -5.54 -12.46
N VAL A 195 -6.50 -5.51 -11.72
CA VAL A 195 -5.93 -6.71 -11.09
C VAL A 195 -5.24 -6.34 -9.78
N LEU A 196 -5.30 -7.25 -8.78
CA LEU A 196 -4.56 -7.10 -7.53
C LEU A 196 -3.23 -7.84 -7.62
N VAL A 197 -2.17 -7.23 -7.08
CA VAL A 197 -0.87 -7.88 -6.93
C VAL A 197 -0.49 -7.86 -5.45
N ASP A 198 -0.46 -9.05 -4.84
CA ASP A 198 -0.10 -9.22 -3.44
C ASP A 198 1.36 -9.63 -3.30
N ALA A 199 2.22 -8.66 -3.02
CA ALA A 199 3.65 -8.91 -2.83
C ALA A 199 3.97 -9.76 -1.58
N SER A 200 3.01 -9.99 -0.68
CA SER A 200 3.16 -10.85 0.49
C SER A 200 2.82 -12.31 0.21
N ASP A 201 1.94 -12.59 -0.74
CA ASP A 201 1.55 -13.94 -1.12
C ASP A 201 2.64 -14.63 -1.98
N ARG A 202 2.56 -15.95 -2.08
CA ARG A 202 3.45 -16.75 -2.94
C ARG A 202 3.18 -16.48 -4.41
N GLN A 203 1.91 -16.31 -4.76
CA GLN A 203 1.46 -15.99 -6.12
C GLN A 203 1.21 -14.48 -6.25
N PRO A 204 1.56 -13.85 -7.36
CA PRO A 204 1.38 -12.42 -7.53
C PRO A 204 -0.09 -11.98 -7.52
N PHE A 205 -0.96 -12.74 -8.15
CA PHE A 205 -2.35 -12.35 -8.40
C PHE A 205 -3.31 -13.11 -7.48
N VAL A 206 -3.74 -12.43 -6.41
CA VAL A 206 -4.60 -13.01 -5.37
C VAL A 206 -5.99 -12.36 -5.42
N ARG A 207 -7.03 -13.18 -5.32
CA ARG A 207 -8.44 -12.76 -5.37
C ARG A 207 -8.95 -12.38 -3.98
N HIS A 208 -8.49 -11.27 -3.45
CA HIS A 208 -9.04 -10.73 -2.21
C HIS A 208 -10.49 -10.29 -2.39
N GLN A 209 -11.34 -10.54 -1.40
CA GLN A 209 -12.79 -10.38 -1.48
C GLN A 209 -13.30 -9.01 -1.01
N GLY A 210 -12.50 -8.23 -0.29
CA GLY A 210 -12.89 -6.91 0.16
C GLY A 210 -11.70 -5.95 0.20
N LEU A 211 -11.92 -4.75 -0.30
CA LEU A 211 -10.91 -3.71 -0.43
C LEU A 211 -11.37 -2.41 0.22
N PHE A 212 -10.42 -1.61 0.67
CA PHE A 212 -10.61 -0.22 1.03
C PHE A 212 -9.81 0.65 0.09
N ALA A 213 -10.50 1.50 -0.66
CA ALA A 213 -9.94 2.27 -1.76
C ALA A 213 -10.55 3.67 -1.80
N LYS A 214 -9.97 4.56 -2.63
CA LYS A 214 -10.46 5.92 -2.83
C LYS A 214 -11.56 5.96 -3.89
N ASP A 215 -12.65 6.64 -3.59
CA ASP A 215 -13.67 7.01 -4.58
C ASP A 215 -13.34 8.42 -5.12
N ALA A 216 -12.94 8.49 -6.39
CA ALA A 216 -12.53 9.75 -7.01
C ALA A 216 -13.69 10.74 -7.23
N VAL A 217 -14.93 10.24 -7.33
CA VAL A 217 -16.14 11.07 -7.51
C VAL A 217 -16.57 11.65 -6.17
N LEU A 218 -16.68 10.81 -5.15
CA LEU A 218 -17.09 11.21 -3.79
C LEU A 218 -15.94 11.86 -3.00
N LYS A 219 -14.70 11.75 -3.48
CA LYS A 219 -13.48 12.27 -2.84
C LYS A 219 -13.29 11.77 -1.39
N ASN A 220 -13.75 10.54 -1.14
CA ASN A 220 -13.63 9.85 0.15
C ASN A 220 -13.07 8.45 -0.06
N TYR A 221 -12.91 7.70 1.03
CA TYR A 221 -12.52 6.30 0.99
C TYR A 221 -13.71 5.41 1.31
N ARG A 222 -13.75 4.23 0.71
CA ARG A 222 -14.86 3.30 0.91
C ARG A 222 -14.43 1.85 0.83
N TYR A 223 -15.23 1.00 1.48
CA TYR A 223 -15.14 -0.44 1.33
C TYR A 223 -15.88 -0.89 0.08
N VAL A 224 -15.25 -1.78 -0.69
CA VAL A 224 -15.82 -2.37 -1.90
C VAL A 224 -15.44 -3.83 -2.01
N GLU A 225 -16.26 -4.61 -2.68
CA GLU A 225 -15.97 -6.00 -3.03
C GLU A 225 -15.70 -6.09 -4.54
N PRO A 226 -14.55 -6.63 -4.97
CA PRO A 226 -14.24 -6.84 -6.39
C PRO A 226 -15.10 -7.94 -6.99
N VAL A 227 -15.57 -7.74 -8.22
CA VAL A 227 -16.26 -8.72 -9.03
C VAL A 227 -15.28 -9.25 -10.07
N PHE A 228 -14.90 -10.51 -9.93
CA PHE A 228 -13.91 -11.15 -10.79
C PHE A 228 -14.55 -11.77 -12.05
N GLN A 229 -13.79 -11.81 -13.13
CA GLN A 229 -14.16 -12.50 -14.37
C GLN A 229 -13.98 -14.01 -14.21
N GLY A 230 -15.03 -14.72 -13.83
CA GLY A 230 -14.98 -16.16 -13.57
C GLY A 230 -13.89 -16.51 -12.55
N ASP A 231 -13.05 -17.52 -12.87
CA ASP A 231 -11.95 -17.95 -11.99
C ASP A 231 -10.63 -17.23 -12.23
N THR A 232 -10.63 -16.17 -13.05
CA THR A 232 -9.44 -15.36 -13.31
C THR A 232 -9.21 -14.34 -12.20
N PRO A 233 -7.99 -13.75 -12.07
CA PRO A 233 -7.72 -12.65 -11.14
C PRO A 233 -8.20 -11.29 -11.68
N ILE A 234 -8.80 -11.24 -12.86
CA ILE A 234 -9.25 -10.00 -13.53
C ILE A 234 -10.50 -9.48 -12.84
N ILE A 235 -10.48 -8.24 -12.42
CA ILE A 235 -11.61 -7.52 -11.85
C ILE A 235 -12.31 -6.73 -12.96
N VAL A 236 -13.61 -6.94 -13.12
CA VAL A 236 -14.43 -6.29 -14.14
C VAL A 236 -15.37 -5.22 -13.58
N SER A 237 -15.60 -5.21 -12.30
CA SER A 237 -16.38 -4.19 -11.59
C SER A 237 -16.23 -4.36 -10.08
N TYR A 238 -16.86 -3.45 -9.33
CA TYR A 238 -16.92 -3.49 -7.87
C TYR A 238 -18.37 -3.38 -7.41
N GLN A 239 -18.61 -3.80 -6.17
CA GLN A 239 -19.91 -3.65 -5.51
C GLN A 239 -19.71 -3.19 -4.06
N SER A 240 -20.75 -2.63 -3.46
CA SER A 240 -20.76 -2.33 -2.03
C SER A 240 -20.78 -3.63 -1.20
N PRO A 241 -20.27 -3.62 0.06
CA PRO A 241 -20.24 -4.83 0.90
C PRO A 241 -21.60 -5.45 1.19
N ASP A 242 -22.69 -4.67 1.08
CA ASP A 242 -24.08 -5.12 1.19
C ASP A 242 -24.67 -5.59 -0.15
N HIS A 243 -23.89 -5.60 -1.22
CA HIS A 243 -24.26 -5.95 -2.59
C HIS A 243 -25.42 -5.10 -3.19
N ALA A 244 -25.84 -4.01 -2.51
CA ALA A 244 -26.96 -3.18 -2.95
C ALA A 244 -26.58 -2.24 -4.10
N VAL A 245 -25.31 -1.88 -4.22
CA VAL A 245 -24.85 -0.91 -5.22
C VAL A 245 -23.68 -1.48 -6.04
N LYS A 246 -23.87 -1.54 -7.36
CA LYS A 246 -22.77 -1.79 -8.29
C LYS A 246 -21.96 -0.51 -8.48
N ILE A 247 -20.65 -0.59 -8.27
CA ILE A 247 -19.75 0.53 -8.39
C ILE A 247 -18.98 0.35 -9.69
N PRO A 248 -19.02 1.32 -10.64
CA PRO A 248 -18.16 1.27 -11.80
C PRO A 248 -16.69 1.20 -11.41
N ASP A 249 -15.85 0.55 -12.21
CA ASP A 249 -14.40 0.42 -11.99
C ASP A 249 -13.65 1.76 -12.06
N ARG A 250 -14.09 2.67 -12.96
CA ARG A 250 -13.40 3.94 -13.22
C ARG A 250 -13.28 4.91 -12.05
N PRO A 251 -14.33 5.14 -11.22
CA PRO A 251 -14.20 6.06 -10.10
C PRO A 251 -13.40 5.47 -8.93
N LEU A 252 -13.17 4.15 -8.90
CA LEU A 252 -12.36 3.56 -7.86
C LEU A 252 -10.87 3.72 -8.18
N ARG A 253 -10.15 4.32 -7.27
CA ARG A 253 -8.73 4.63 -7.38
C ARG A 253 -7.94 4.01 -6.23
N PRO A 254 -6.64 3.77 -6.39
CA PRO A 254 -5.76 3.50 -5.28
C PRO A 254 -5.82 4.60 -4.22
N LEU A 255 -5.34 4.29 -3.02
CA LEU A 255 -5.15 5.23 -1.93
C LEU A 255 -4.11 6.29 -2.31
N ASP A 256 -4.33 7.54 -1.92
CA ASP A 256 -3.39 8.62 -2.19
C ASP A 256 -2.19 8.63 -1.22
N THR A 257 -1.22 9.48 -1.51
CA THR A 257 0.01 9.60 -0.72
C THR A 257 -0.23 10.03 0.72
N ASP A 258 -1.27 10.82 0.98
CA ASP A 258 -1.60 11.27 2.33
C ASP A 258 -2.14 10.09 3.17
N PHE A 259 -2.99 9.24 2.57
CA PHE A 259 -3.44 8.02 3.22
C PHE A 259 -2.26 7.06 3.48
N LEU A 260 -1.39 6.86 2.49
CA LEU A 260 -0.24 5.96 2.64
C LEU A 260 0.73 6.46 3.73
N ARG A 261 1.01 7.76 3.80
CA ARG A 261 1.81 8.34 4.89
C ARG A 261 1.14 8.15 6.25
N SER A 262 -0.17 8.37 6.32
CA SER A 262 -0.96 8.06 7.51
C SER A 262 -0.79 6.59 7.92
N GLN A 263 -0.76 5.66 6.97
CA GLN A 263 -0.61 4.24 7.26
C GLN A 263 0.81 3.87 7.76
N PHE A 264 1.86 4.52 7.25
CA PHE A 264 3.23 4.36 7.80
C PHE A 264 3.31 4.85 9.25
N ASP A 265 2.79 6.04 9.55
CA ASP A 265 2.77 6.59 10.91
C ASP A 265 1.89 5.75 11.84
N PHE A 266 0.78 5.18 11.33
CA PHE A 266 -0.02 4.23 12.06
C PHE A 266 0.81 3.01 12.51
N TYR A 267 1.60 2.40 11.62
CA TYR A 267 2.45 1.26 11.98
C TYR A 267 3.56 1.63 12.97
N ARG A 268 4.16 2.82 12.87
CA ARG A 268 5.10 3.34 13.85
C ARG A 268 4.46 3.42 15.24
N GLY A 269 3.24 3.92 15.30
CA GLY A 269 2.46 3.97 16.53
C GLY A 269 2.13 2.58 17.05
N GLU A 270 1.46 1.75 16.25
CA GLU A 270 0.99 0.40 16.64
C GLU A 270 2.12 -0.48 17.17
N ARG A 271 3.35 -0.31 16.66
CA ARG A 271 4.53 -1.13 17.01
C ARG A 271 5.47 -0.47 18.00
N THR A 272 5.03 0.62 18.60
CA THR A 272 5.81 1.27 19.67
C THR A 272 5.96 0.34 20.86
N SER A 273 7.21 0.11 21.29
CA SER A 273 7.49 -0.65 22.51
C SER A 273 6.86 0.00 23.73
N GLY A 274 6.20 -0.78 24.57
CA GLY A 274 5.39 -0.32 25.69
C GLY A 274 4.08 0.38 25.29
N GLY A 275 3.66 0.27 24.01
CA GLY A 275 2.39 0.76 23.50
C GLY A 275 1.21 -0.14 23.87
N LEU A 276 0.02 0.15 23.31
CA LEU A 276 -1.26 -0.51 23.65
C LEU A 276 -1.26 -2.03 23.40
N LEU A 277 -0.56 -2.48 22.36
CA LEU A 277 -0.48 -3.89 21.98
C LEU A 277 0.70 -4.63 22.61
N ASP A 278 1.55 -3.93 23.35
CA ASP A 278 2.62 -4.57 24.13
C ASP A 278 2.04 -5.39 25.29
N ALA A 279 2.71 -6.46 25.64
CA ALA A 279 2.33 -7.27 26.81
C ALA A 279 2.37 -6.46 28.15
N HIS A 280 3.24 -5.45 28.18
CA HIS A 280 3.44 -4.56 29.34
C HIS A 280 3.41 -3.08 28.91
N PRO A 281 2.20 -2.51 28.66
CA PRO A 281 2.09 -1.11 28.30
C PRO A 281 2.65 -0.18 29.37
N THR A 282 3.38 0.86 28.93
CA THR A 282 3.97 1.88 29.81
C THR A 282 3.43 3.26 29.45
N ASP A 283 3.44 4.21 30.39
CA ASP A 283 2.99 5.58 30.12
C ASP A 283 3.81 6.24 28.99
N ASN A 284 5.12 6.01 28.97
CA ASN A 284 5.99 6.52 27.90
C ASN A 284 5.72 5.85 26.53
N GLY A 285 5.47 4.53 26.52
CA GLY A 285 5.12 3.81 25.30
C GLY A 285 3.78 4.29 24.75
N LEU A 286 2.75 4.38 25.60
CA LEU A 286 1.43 4.89 25.22
C LEU A 286 1.50 6.37 24.75
N ALA A 287 2.33 7.21 25.37
CA ALA A 287 2.50 8.59 24.95
C ALA A 287 3.15 8.69 23.57
N ARG A 288 4.17 7.85 23.31
CA ARG A 288 4.85 7.80 21.99
C ARG A 288 3.94 7.22 20.91
N GLU A 289 3.18 6.16 21.20
CA GLU A 289 2.16 5.63 20.30
C GLU A 289 1.12 6.71 19.95
N ALA A 290 0.58 7.43 20.95
CA ALA A 290 -0.35 8.52 20.74
C ALA A 290 0.25 9.65 19.87
N HIS A 291 1.55 9.92 19.96
CA HIS A 291 2.24 10.89 19.11
C HIS A 291 2.18 10.47 17.63
N TYR A 292 2.60 9.24 17.30
CA TYR A 292 2.54 8.72 15.93
C TYR A 292 1.12 8.62 15.40
N LEU A 293 0.15 8.20 16.22
CA LEU A 293 -1.25 8.13 15.80
C LEU A 293 -1.84 9.52 15.52
N ARG A 294 -1.44 10.57 16.26
CA ARG A 294 -1.82 11.96 15.93
C ARG A 294 -1.19 12.44 14.63
N SER A 295 0.08 12.12 14.37
CA SER A 295 0.74 12.38 13.08
C SER A 295 -0.02 11.68 11.94
N SER A 296 -0.38 10.41 12.14
CA SER A 296 -1.17 9.64 11.19
C SER A 296 -2.53 10.27 10.89
N VAL A 297 -3.27 10.68 11.93
CA VAL A 297 -4.57 11.38 11.80
C VAL A 297 -4.41 12.75 11.12
N HIS A 298 -3.30 13.44 11.35
CA HIS A 298 -3.00 14.72 10.70
C HIS A 298 -2.71 14.52 9.20
N ALA A 299 -1.94 13.50 8.84
CA ALA A 299 -1.61 13.18 7.45
C ALA A 299 -2.86 12.83 6.64
N CYS A 300 -3.76 12.01 7.18
CA CYS A 300 -5.04 11.68 6.54
C CYS A 300 -6.18 11.62 7.57
N PRO A 301 -6.91 12.74 7.76
CA PRO A 301 -8.02 12.80 8.69
C PRO A 301 -9.19 11.86 8.39
N GLN A 302 -9.27 11.34 7.17
CA GLN A 302 -10.31 10.41 6.71
C GLN A 302 -9.90 8.93 6.87
N ASN A 303 -8.66 8.63 7.28
CA ASN A 303 -8.26 7.26 7.59
C ASN A 303 -8.89 6.84 8.93
N PRO A 304 -9.86 5.90 8.95
CA PRO A 304 -10.58 5.58 10.18
C PRO A 304 -9.73 4.80 11.18
N LEU A 305 -8.74 4.03 10.72
CA LEU A 305 -7.97 3.11 11.57
C LEU A 305 -7.12 3.84 12.63
N PRO A 306 -6.26 4.83 12.28
CA PRO A 306 -5.50 5.57 13.29
C PRO A 306 -6.40 6.39 14.23
N VAL A 307 -7.55 6.89 13.75
CA VAL A 307 -8.53 7.57 14.61
C VAL A 307 -9.10 6.62 15.68
N TYR A 308 -9.44 5.39 15.28
CA TYR A 308 -9.89 4.34 16.19
C TYR A 308 -8.80 3.97 17.22
N MET A 309 -7.57 3.72 16.75
CA MET A 309 -6.47 3.34 17.64
C MET A 309 -6.10 4.47 18.59
N LEU A 310 -6.09 5.72 18.13
CA LEU A 310 -5.86 6.88 19.00
C LEU A 310 -6.92 6.94 20.11
N GLY A 311 -8.18 6.69 19.78
CA GLY A 311 -9.26 6.62 20.78
C GLY A 311 -9.01 5.56 21.86
N ARG A 312 -8.52 4.37 21.46
CA ARG A 312 -8.15 3.29 22.39
C ARG A 312 -6.95 3.64 23.27
N VAL A 313 -5.91 4.24 22.67
CA VAL A 313 -4.70 4.67 23.40
C VAL A 313 -5.04 5.76 24.41
N GLU A 314 -5.82 6.78 24.03
CA GLU A 314 -6.25 7.85 24.93
C GLU A 314 -7.15 7.32 26.05
N TRP A 315 -7.96 6.29 25.76
CA TRP A 315 -8.71 5.58 26.79
C TRP A 315 -7.78 4.92 27.81
N ARG A 316 -6.76 4.19 27.35
CA ARG A 316 -5.78 3.54 28.24
C ARG A 316 -4.98 4.54 29.06
N ARG A 317 -4.75 5.75 28.51
CA ARG A 317 -4.10 6.88 29.20
C ARG A 317 -5.03 7.67 30.11
N THR A 318 -6.25 7.21 30.32
CA THR A 318 -7.30 7.88 31.13
C THR A 318 -7.78 9.25 30.61
N HIS A 319 -7.46 9.61 29.36
CA HIS A 319 -7.93 10.83 28.71
C HIS A 319 -9.34 10.63 28.11
N THR A 320 -10.32 10.38 29.00
CA THR A 320 -11.67 9.91 28.64
C THR A 320 -12.41 10.80 27.66
N GLY A 321 -12.29 12.13 27.77
CA GLY A 321 -12.92 13.09 26.85
C GLY A 321 -12.37 12.98 25.42
N GLU A 322 -11.04 12.85 25.26
CA GLU A 322 -10.40 12.66 23.97
C GLU A 322 -10.73 11.30 23.38
N ALA A 323 -10.64 10.25 24.18
CA ALA A 323 -10.99 8.89 23.79
C ALA A 323 -12.39 8.82 23.18
N ARG A 324 -13.39 9.42 23.84
CA ARG A 324 -14.77 9.49 23.38
C ARG A 324 -14.87 10.20 22.03
N ARG A 325 -14.22 11.37 21.89
CA ARG A 325 -14.24 12.11 20.63
C ARG A 325 -13.68 11.28 19.47
N GLN A 326 -12.52 10.64 19.67
CA GLN A 326 -11.87 9.84 18.63
C GLN A 326 -12.66 8.58 18.28
N LEU A 327 -13.19 7.84 19.25
CA LEU A 327 -14.02 6.66 18.99
C LEU A 327 -15.32 7.01 18.24
N SER A 328 -15.97 8.11 18.61
CA SER A 328 -17.17 8.58 17.91
C SER A 328 -16.86 9.03 16.48
N ARG A 329 -15.71 9.69 16.28
CA ARG A 329 -15.23 10.07 14.94
C ARG A 329 -14.91 8.85 14.09
N ALA A 330 -14.19 7.86 14.63
CA ALA A 330 -13.88 6.62 13.93
C ALA A 330 -15.16 5.89 13.48
N ALA A 331 -16.17 5.84 14.35
CA ALA A 331 -17.44 5.21 14.00
C ALA A 331 -18.12 5.87 12.79
N ARG A 332 -18.17 7.21 12.75
CA ARG A 332 -18.71 7.92 11.59
C ARG A 332 -17.91 7.62 10.32
N LEU A 333 -16.57 7.69 10.38
CA LEU A 333 -15.71 7.41 9.22
C LEU A 333 -15.91 5.99 8.67
N TYR A 334 -16.02 4.99 9.54
CA TYR A 334 -16.29 3.62 9.11
C TYR A 334 -17.70 3.45 8.52
N GLN A 335 -18.73 4.12 9.12
CA GLN A 335 -20.08 4.11 8.58
C GLN A 335 -20.14 4.76 7.19
N GLU A 336 -19.50 5.92 7.02
CA GLU A 336 -19.39 6.63 5.74
C GLU A 336 -18.64 5.81 4.69
N ALA A 337 -17.66 5.01 5.13
CA ALA A 337 -16.92 4.10 4.26
C ALA A 337 -17.69 2.80 3.91
N GLY A 338 -18.83 2.53 4.52
CA GLY A 338 -19.71 1.41 4.20
C GLY A 338 -19.43 0.09 4.94
N TRP A 339 -18.52 0.07 5.92
CA TRP A 339 -18.27 -1.13 6.74
C TRP A 339 -17.72 -0.74 8.11
N VAL A 340 -18.25 -1.36 9.16
CA VAL A 340 -17.85 -1.10 10.55
C VAL A 340 -17.22 -2.34 11.16
N PRO A 341 -15.92 -2.31 11.54
CA PRO A 341 -15.25 -3.42 12.19
C PRO A 341 -15.92 -3.82 13.51
N SER A 342 -15.99 -5.13 13.78
CA SER A 342 -16.56 -5.65 15.03
C SER A 342 -15.85 -5.13 16.29
N GLY A 343 -14.52 -5.00 16.22
CA GLY A 343 -13.70 -4.48 17.32
C GLY A 343 -14.04 -3.02 17.69
N LEU A 344 -14.45 -2.19 16.74
CA LEU A 344 -14.91 -0.83 17.02
C LEU A 344 -16.23 -0.84 17.80
N ARG A 345 -17.17 -1.69 17.41
CA ARG A 345 -18.47 -1.80 18.12
C ARG A 345 -18.26 -2.22 19.57
N ALA A 346 -17.38 -3.19 19.83
CA ALA A 346 -17.02 -3.60 21.17
C ALA A 346 -16.38 -2.45 21.96
N ALA A 347 -15.39 -1.76 21.40
CA ALA A 347 -14.74 -0.62 22.07
C ALA A 347 -15.69 0.55 22.36
N GLN A 348 -16.67 0.81 21.47
CA GLN A 348 -17.71 1.82 21.72
C GLN A 348 -18.65 1.41 22.87
N HIS A 349 -19.04 0.13 22.92
CA HIS A 349 -19.86 -0.39 23.98
C HIS A 349 -19.16 -0.26 25.33
N ASP A 350 -17.89 -0.70 25.43
CA ASP A 350 -17.08 -0.62 26.64
C ASP A 350 -16.89 0.82 27.10
N ALA A 351 -16.59 1.72 26.17
CA ALA A 351 -16.47 3.14 26.46
C ALA A 351 -17.81 3.73 26.98
N HIS A 352 -18.93 3.37 26.35
CA HIS A 352 -20.26 3.85 26.79
C HIS A 352 -20.60 3.35 28.18
N MET A 353 -20.40 2.08 28.47
CA MET A 353 -20.67 1.48 29.80
C MET A 353 -19.82 2.11 30.89
N ALA A 354 -18.52 2.32 30.65
CA ALA A 354 -17.63 2.98 31.61
C ALA A 354 -17.98 4.47 31.86
N PHE A 355 -18.56 5.16 30.86
CA PHE A 355 -19.01 6.55 31.02
C PHE A 355 -20.38 6.68 31.68
N SER A 356 -21.17 5.61 31.69
CA SER A 356 -22.49 5.58 32.31
C SER A 356 -22.45 5.13 33.77
N ALA A 357 -21.30 4.65 34.23
CA ALA A 357 -21.11 4.33 35.65
C ALA A 357 -21.13 5.62 36.48
N PRO A 358 -21.94 5.70 37.57
CA PRO A 358 -21.92 6.85 38.46
C PRO A 358 -20.52 7.02 39.04
N SER A 359 -20.02 8.27 39.06
CA SER A 359 -18.76 8.59 39.74
C SER A 359 -18.81 8.06 41.16
N PRO A 360 -17.78 7.37 41.68
CA PRO A 360 -17.78 7.00 43.09
C PRO A 360 -17.91 8.28 43.91
N SER A 361 -18.91 8.29 44.80
CA SER A 361 -19.10 9.40 45.75
C SER A 361 -17.81 9.61 46.52
N PRO A 362 -17.32 10.84 46.67
CA PRO A 362 -16.16 11.09 47.53
C PRO A 362 -16.50 10.64 48.96
N ALA A 363 -15.62 9.77 49.51
CA ALA A 363 -15.72 9.28 50.88
C ALA A 363 -15.29 10.36 51.87
#